data_59ca92f1a993af77f0c02f10ee0f849e
#
_entry.id   59ca92f1a993af77f0c02f10ee0f849e
#
_cell.length_a   1.000
_cell.length_b   1.000
_cell.length_c   1.000
_cell.angle_alpha   90.00
_cell.angle_beta   90.00
_cell.angle_gamma   90.00
#
_symmetry.space_group_name_H-M   'P 1'
#
loop_
_entity.id
_entity.type
_entity.pdbx_description
1 polymer ?
#
loop_
_entity_poly.entity_id
_entity_poly.type
_entity_poly.pdbx_seq_one_letter_code
_entity_poly.pdbx_strand_id
1 'polypeptide(L)'
;YWMASEDHDFDEIKTFFSKGKTYEWHINPSGAVGGIDPSSIKKLASMIPDSIEIFEDAYSTSSTLSEAVRKYMNTLFSSYGLVVFDPDSKALKASVKELMRSDVFDNTISKVEDSSEKKSDVYVRKINFFYLKEGLRERIESVKDKFIVRESGITFTKEEMENEINNNPERFSPNVVMRCLYQQMIMPNVAYIGGPAEVVYWLSFRKFFEKYDEEFPVIVPRDSVLIISHKSTKTIDKYGLDLQDIFSGKNNIEKKSLGVLEDGDKNFSSEIKNIREQFDLIASKYKSVDKTMSPHVLANAKKTEKMLTQVEKRFIKSQKDQNKILVDRVADLFYECFPEGIPQERKDNIMSFYTSTFIEDLLNILDPMELKFKIIK
;
A
#
# COMPACT_ATOMS: atom_id res chain seq x y z
N TYR A 1 -1.65 10.62 3.28
CA TYR A 1 -2.73 11.08 2.39
C TYR A 1 -4.01 11.15 3.21
N TRP A 2 -4.46 12.37 3.49
CA TRP A 2 -5.80 12.62 4.01
C TRP A 2 -6.74 12.74 2.80
N MET A 3 -7.77 11.93 2.77
CA MET A 3 -8.74 11.96 1.69
C MET A 3 -10.12 12.27 2.27
N ALA A 4 -10.80 13.28 1.77
CA ALA A 4 -12.16 13.63 2.15
C ALA A 4 -13.14 13.41 0.99
N SER A 5 -14.30 12.88 1.24
CA SER A 5 -15.39 12.95 0.26
C SER A 5 -16.14 14.27 0.42
N GLU A 6 -16.56 14.85 -0.69
CA GLU A 6 -17.33 16.10 -0.71
C GLU A 6 -18.67 16.02 0.02
N ASP A 7 -19.11 14.82 0.40
CA ASP A 7 -20.44 14.54 0.96
C ASP A 7 -20.52 14.64 2.49
N HIS A 8 -19.44 15.01 3.19
CA HIS A 8 -19.44 15.11 4.64
C HIS A 8 -19.48 16.55 5.15
N ASP A 9 -20.45 16.85 6.00
CA ASP A 9 -20.55 18.10 6.71
C ASP A 9 -19.40 18.24 7.74
N PHE A 10 -18.79 19.43 7.82
CA PHE A 10 -17.74 19.74 8.77
C PHE A 10 -18.17 19.60 10.24
N ASP A 11 -19.45 19.80 10.54
CA ASP A 11 -19.98 19.59 11.90
C ASP A 11 -20.05 18.12 12.27
N GLU A 12 -20.28 17.21 11.31
CA GLU A 12 -20.17 15.77 11.52
C GLU A 12 -18.72 15.35 11.81
N ILE A 13 -17.76 15.88 11.05
CA ILE A 13 -16.32 15.64 11.26
C ILE A 13 -15.90 16.09 12.64
N LYS A 14 -16.27 17.30 13.07
CA LYS A 14 -15.99 17.84 14.39
C LYS A 14 -16.57 16.98 15.51
N THR A 15 -17.82 16.51 15.34
CA THR A 15 -18.48 15.62 16.29
C THR A 15 -17.76 14.27 16.36
N PHE A 16 -17.19 13.81 15.26
CA PHE A 16 -16.47 12.56 15.17
C PHE A 16 -15.12 12.63 15.91
N PHE A 17 -14.34 13.67 15.71
CA PHE A 17 -13.07 13.90 16.43
C PHE A 17 -13.29 14.08 17.93
N SER A 18 -14.34 14.81 18.35
CA SER A 18 -14.65 14.97 19.77
C SER A 18 -15.00 13.66 20.49
N LYS A 19 -15.33 12.60 19.76
CA LYS A 19 -15.59 11.25 20.28
C LYS A 19 -14.34 10.34 20.25
N GLY A 20 -13.15 10.86 19.92
CA GLY A 20 -11.90 10.10 19.86
C GLY A 20 -11.87 9.03 18.77
N LYS A 21 -12.64 9.18 17.69
CA LYS A 21 -12.63 8.28 16.56
C LYS A 21 -11.72 8.83 15.46
N THR A 22 -11.05 7.93 14.74
CA THR A 22 -10.25 8.27 13.55
C THR A 22 -11.19 8.50 12.36
N TYR A 23 -10.99 9.57 11.63
CA TYR A 23 -11.77 9.90 10.45
C TYR A 23 -10.88 9.91 9.21
N GLU A 24 -11.32 9.25 8.14
CA GLU A 24 -10.65 9.29 6.84
C GLU A 24 -11.36 10.26 5.92
N TRP A 25 -10.60 11.17 5.39
CA TRP A 25 -11.08 12.13 4.44
C TRP A 25 -10.54 11.83 3.03
N HIS A 26 -11.43 11.60 2.07
CA HIS A 26 -11.08 11.30 0.69
C HIS A 26 -11.37 12.52 -0.20
N ILE A 27 -10.34 13.10 -0.80
CA ILE A 27 -10.50 14.07 -1.89
C ILE A 27 -10.34 13.31 -3.20
N ASN A 28 -11.36 13.29 -4.05
CA ASN A 28 -11.27 12.80 -5.42
C ASN A 28 -11.01 13.98 -6.37
N PRO A 29 -9.75 14.36 -6.62
CA PRO A 29 -9.46 15.48 -7.49
C PRO A 29 -9.70 15.11 -8.95
N SER A 30 -10.34 15.99 -9.68
CA SER A 30 -10.24 16.04 -11.12
C SER A 30 -8.94 16.76 -11.48
N GLY A 31 -7.93 16.03 -11.98
CA GLY A 31 -6.66 16.61 -12.37
C GLY A 31 -5.44 16.05 -11.64
N ALA A 32 -4.33 16.79 -11.62
CA ALA A 32 -3.13 16.37 -10.94
C ALA A 32 -3.27 16.57 -9.42
N VAL A 33 -3.01 15.51 -8.65
CA VAL A 33 -3.13 15.51 -7.18
C VAL A 33 -2.31 16.63 -6.54
N GLY A 34 -1.11 16.92 -7.04
CA GLY A 34 -0.26 18.00 -6.53
C GLY A 34 -0.84 19.39 -6.68
N GLY A 35 -1.72 19.60 -7.65
CA GLY A 35 -2.37 20.90 -7.93
C GLY A 35 -3.62 21.19 -7.09
N ILE A 36 -4.03 20.29 -6.19
CA ILE A 36 -5.22 20.47 -5.35
C ILE A 36 -5.04 21.64 -4.40
N ASP A 37 -6.09 22.47 -4.25
CA ASP A 37 -6.16 23.49 -3.22
C ASP A 37 -6.28 22.81 -1.83
N PRO A 38 -5.34 23.08 -0.89
CA PRO A 38 -5.37 22.51 0.43
C PRO A 38 -6.35 23.20 1.39
N SER A 39 -7.23 24.09 0.92
CA SER A 39 -8.13 24.87 1.79
C SER A 39 -9.05 24.03 2.66
N SER A 40 -9.52 22.88 2.15
CA SER A 40 -10.31 21.91 2.94
C SER A 40 -9.48 21.26 4.04
N ILE A 41 -8.20 21.01 3.80
CA ILE A 41 -7.27 20.47 4.80
C ILE A 41 -6.96 21.50 5.88
N LYS A 42 -6.87 22.79 5.52
CA LYS A 42 -6.69 23.89 6.48
C LYS A 42 -7.80 23.91 7.55
N LYS A 43 -9.05 23.75 7.10
CA LYS A 43 -10.20 23.66 8.03
C LYS A 43 -10.11 22.44 8.94
N LEU A 44 -9.69 21.30 8.39
CA LEU A 44 -9.52 20.08 9.17
C LEU A 44 -8.38 20.23 10.20
N ALA A 45 -7.24 20.76 9.81
CA ALA A 45 -6.10 21.01 10.71
C ALA A 45 -6.50 21.89 11.90
N SER A 46 -7.29 22.94 11.69
CA SER A 46 -7.78 23.81 12.79
C SER A 46 -8.74 23.12 13.75
N MET A 47 -9.25 21.94 13.43
CA MET A 47 -10.18 21.15 14.27
C MET A 47 -9.47 20.04 15.06
N ILE A 48 -8.21 19.75 14.75
CA ILE A 48 -7.41 18.74 15.47
C ILE A 48 -6.84 19.41 16.73
N PRO A 49 -7.16 18.93 17.94
CA PRO A 49 -6.78 19.60 19.19
C PRO A 49 -5.27 19.74 19.40
N ASP A 50 -4.48 18.81 18.88
CA ASP A 50 -3.02 18.74 19.02
C ASP A 50 -2.36 18.79 17.64
N SER A 51 -2.75 19.79 16.81
CA SER A 51 -2.14 19.97 15.49
C SER A 51 -0.64 20.26 15.64
N ILE A 52 0.16 19.58 14.82
CA ILE A 52 1.59 19.83 14.79
C ILE A 52 1.83 21.06 13.92
N GLU A 53 2.42 22.10 14.51
CA GLU A 53 2.67 23.41 13.90
C GLU A 53 3.28 23.34 12.49
N ILE A 54 4.22 22.42 12.27
CA ILE A 54 4.87 22.22 10.97
C ILE A 54 3.85 21.91 9.86
N PHE A 55 2.87 21.06 10.13
CA PHE A 55 1.85 20.69 9.14
C PHE A 55 0.79 21.77 9.02
N GLU A 56 0.38 22.38 10.13
CA GLU A 56 -0.56 23.50 10.14
C GLU A 56 -0.02 24.66 9.31
N ASP A 57 1.24 25.08 9.55
CA ASP A 57 1.91 26.13 8.77
C ASP A 57 1.99 25.77 7.28
N ALA A 58 2.47 24.55 6.96
CA ALA A 58 2.61 24.11 5.58
C ALA A 58 1.28 24.18 4.81
N TYR A 59 0.20 23.65 5.39
CA TYR A 59 -1.10 23.64 4.73
C TYR A 59 -1.80 25.01 4.73
N SER A 60 -1.61 25.84 5.76
CA SER A 60 -2.24 27.17 5.85
C SER A 60 -1.61 28.21 4.93
N THR A 61 -0.32 28.06 4.63
CA THR A 61 0.45 29.05 3.84
C THR A 61 0.67 28.66 2.39
N SER A 62 0.23 27.45 1.97
CA SER A 62 0.41 26.95 0.59
C SER A 62 -0.84 27.12 -0.26
N SER A 63 -0.63 27.34 -1.55
CA SER A 63 -1.70 27.43 -2.55
C SER A 63 -2.05 26.07 -3.17
N THR A 64 -1.13 25.10 -3.11
CA THR A 64 -1.33 23.76 -3.66
C THR A 64 -0.84 22.70 -2.68
N LEU A 65 -1.38 21.48 -2.82
CA LEU A 65 -0.94 20.33 -2.03
C LEU A 65 0.55 20.00 -2.26
N SER A 66 1.03 20.12 -3.48
CA SER A 66 2.45 19.94 -3.81
C SER A 66 3.35 20.90 -3.05
N GLU A 67 2.96 22.18 -2.98
CA GLU A 67 3.68 23.19 -2.21
C GLU A 67 3.67 22.88 -0.71
N ALA A 68 2.53 22.50 -0.15
CA ALA A 68 2.41 22.13 1.25
C ALA A 68 3.30 20.93 1.60
N VAL A 69 3.23 19.85 0.81
CA VAL A 69 4.07 18.66 0.99
C VAL A 69 5.56 19.02 0.92
N ARG A 70 5.97 19.84 -0.05
CA ARG A 70 7.36 20.28 -0.16
C ARG A 70 7.81 21.07 1.05
N LYS A 71 6.97 21.94 1.60
CA LYS A 71 7.28 22.75 2.81
C LYS A 71 7.53 21.85 4.02
N TYR A 72 6.57 21.00 4.38
CA TYR A 72 6.76 20.21 5.60
C TYR A 72 7.88 19.16 5.46
N MET A 73 8.04 18.55 4.28
CA MET A 73 9.14 17.61 4.03
C MET A 73 10.50 18.32 4.13
N ASN A 74 10.61 19.54 3.60
CA ASN A 74 11.82 20.36 3.74
C ASN A 74 12.08 20.72 5.21
N THR A 75 11.05 21.11 5.97
CA THR A 75 11.19 21.43 7.39
C THR A 75 11.66 20.22 8.20
N LEU A 76 11.12 19.03 7.93
CA LEU A 76 11.48 17.81 8.64
C LEU A 76 12.87 17.27 8.30
N PHE A 77 13.33 17.43 7.05
CA PHE A 77 14.48 16.65 6.56
C PHE A 77 15.61 17.46 5.92
N SER A 78 15.49 18.80 5.80
CA SER A 78 16.55 19.61 5.18
C SER A 78 17.88 19.54 5.93
N SER A 79 17.84 19.44 7.28
CA SER A 79 19.04 19.25 8.12
C SER A 79 19.77 17.94 7.84
N TYR A 80 19.11 16.95 7.26
CA TYR A 80 19.67 15.65 6.84
C TYR A 80 20.07 15.63 5.35
N GLY A 81 19.99 16.77 4.67
CA GLY A 81 20.39 16.91 3.28
C GLY A 81 19.34 16.49 2.25
N LEU A 82 18.08 16.27 2.67
CA LEU A 82 17.00 15.96 1.73
C LEU A 82 16.71 17.17 0.83
N VAL A 83 16.72 16.93 -0.50
CA VAL A 83 16.27 17.88 -1.51
C VAL A 83 14.88 17.51 -1.98
N VAL A 84 13.93 18.41 -1.84
CA VAL A 84 12.53 18.19 -2.25
C VAL A 84 12.20 19.10 -3.44
N PHE A 85 11.80 18.51 -4.55
CA PHE A 85 11.41 19.25 -5.76
C PHE A 85 10.09 18.76 -6.33
N ASP A 86 9.41 19.64 -7.07
CA ASP A 86 8.17 19.29 -7.77
C ASP A 86 8.50 18.85 -9.21
N PRO A 87 8.28 17.57 -9.55
CA PRO A 87 8.55 17.06 -10.90
C PRO A 87 7.52 17.55 -11.93
N ASP A 88 6.46 18.24 -11.53
CA ASP A 88 5.42 18.76 -12.43
C ASP A 88 5.81 20.14 -13.02
N SER A 89 6.99 20.64 -12.68
CA SER A 89 7.55 21.90 -13.19
C SER A 89 7.67 21.91 -14.72
N LYS A 90 7.23 23.01 -15.35
CA LYS A 90 7.34 23.23 -16.78
C LYS A 90 8.78 23.07 -17.29
N ALA A 91 9.75 23.58 -16.55
CA ALA A 91 11.16 23.50 -16.93
C ALA A 91 11.67 22.06 -16.99
N LEU A 92 11.33 21.25 -15.98
CA LEU A 92 11.70 19.82 -15.95
C LEU A 92 11.01 19.02 -17.07
N LYS A 93 9.74 19.28 -17.31
CA LYS A 93 9.01 18.63 -18.41
C LYS A 93 9.52 19.06 -19.77
N ALA A 94 9.97 20.31 -19.92
CA ALA A 94 10.56 20.81 -21.16
C ALA A 94 11.89 20.11 -21.51
N SER A 95 12.65 19.62 -20.52
CA SER A 95 13.92 18.91 -20.78
C SER A 95 13.72 17.51 -21.38
N VAL A 96 12.50 16.93 -21.29
CA VAL A 96 12.19 15.57 -21.75
C VAL A 96 11.17 15.54 -22.89
N LYS A 97 11.09 16.59 -23.70
CA LYS A 97 10.15 16.65 -24.85
C LYS A 97 10.37 15.51 -25.84
N GLU A 98 11.61 15.07 -26.05
CA GLU A 98 11.93 13.93 -26.93
C GLU A 98 11.33 12.62 -26.42
N LEU A 99 11.32 12.40 -25.10
CA LEU A 99 10.65 11.28 -24.48
C LEU A 99 9.12 11.32 -24.74
N MET A 100 8.51 12.51 -24.62
CA MET A 100 7.08 12.70 -24.92
C MET A 100 6.79 12.41 -26.38
N ARG A 101 7.61 12.91 -27.31
CA ARG A 101 7.45 12.67 -28.76
C ARG A 101 7.55 11.19 -29.10
N SER A 102 8.57 10.53 -28.60
CA SER A 102 8.82 9.12 -28.92
C SER A 102 7.71 8.20 -28.40
N ASP A 103 7.10 8.54 -27.27
CA ASP A 103 5.96 7.77 -26.74
C ASP A 103 4.66 8.10 -27.48
N VAL A 104 4.36 9.38 -27.70
CA VAL A 104 3.11 9.83 -28.30
C VAL A 104 3.03 9.48 -29.78
N PHE A 105 4.10 9.72 -30.57
CA PHE A 105 4.06 9.51 -32.02
C PHE A 105 4.58 8.14 -32.44
N ASP A 106 5.62 7.63 -31.78
CA ASP A 106 6.29 6.42 -32.21
C ASP A 106 5.87 5.20 -31.41
N ASN A 107 5.18 5.38 -30.28
CA ASN A 107 4.78 4.32 -29.32
C ASN A 107 5.99 3.47 -28.89
N THR A 108 7.12 4.12 -28.63
CA THR A 108 8.41 3.45 -28.45
C THR A 108 8.38 2.44 -27.29
N ILE A 109 7.86 2.82 -26.14
CA ILE A 109 7.74 1.95 -24.96
C ILE A 109 6.83 0.74 -25.23
N SER A 110 5.69 0.95 -25.91
CA SER A 110 4.80 -0.14 -26.29
C SER A 110 5.47 -1.13 -27.22
N LYS A 111 6.25 -0.66 -28.22
CA LYS A 111 7.00 -1.52 -29.13
C LYS A 111 8.09 -2.33 -28.44
N VAL A 112 8.81 -1.73 -27.49
CA VAL A 112 9.80 -2.42 -26.65
C VAL A 112 9.12 -3.50 -25.81
N GLU A 113 7.97 -3.17 -25.20
CA GLU A 113 7.18 -4.13 -24.45
C GLU A 113 6.73 -5.30 -25.31
N ASP A 114 6.17 -5.02 -26.50
CA ASP A 114 5.66 -6.05 -27.42
C ASP A 114 6.74 -6.99 -27.93
N SER A 115 7.96 -6.48 -28.15
CA SER A 115 9.13 -7.27 -28.62
C SER A 115 9.82 -8.05 -27.50
N SER A 116 9.55 -7.76 -26.24
CA SER A 116 10.21 -8.37 -25.09
C SER A 116 9.61 -9.75 -24.77
N GLU A 117 10.48 -10.74 -24.52
CA GLU A 117 10.07 -12.08 -24.08
C GLU A 117 9.37 -12.02 -22.71
N LYS A 118 9.96 -11.28 -21.76
CA LYS A 118 9.38 -11.06 -20.44
C LYS A 118 8.56 -9.78 -20.43
N LYS A 119 7.27 -9.92 -20.22
CA LYS A 119 6.35 -8.79 -20.08
C LYS A 119 6.52 -8.10 -18.72
N SER A 120 6.17 -6.81 -18.70
CA SER A 120 6.20 -6.01 -17.49
C SER A 120 5.03 -6.38 -16.55
N ASP A 121 5.25 -6.25 -15.24
CA ASP A 121 4.21 -6.52 -14.22
C ASP A 121 3.08 -5.46 -14.22
N VAL A 122 3.29 -4.36 -14.94
CA VAL A 122 2.31 -3.29 -15.11
C VAL A 122 1.92 -3.20 -16.59
N TYR A 123 0.64 -2.97 -16.84
CA TYR A 123 0.12 -2.85 -18.20
C TYR A 123 0.70 -1.62 -18.93
N VAL A 124 1.49 -1.87 -19.97
CA VAL A 124 2.07 -0.86 -20.85
C VAL A 124 1.08 -0.49 -21.95
N ARG A 125 0.83 0.80 -22.12
CA ARG A 125 -0.10 1.32 -23.12
C ARG A 125 0.64 1.76 -24.38
N LYS A 126 -0.11 2.01 -25.46
CA LYS A 126 0.48 2.61 -26.68
C LYS A 126 1.08 3.98 -26.38
N ILE A 127 0.32 4.82 -25.64
CA ILE A 127 0.76 6.12 -25.17
C ILE A 127 0.74 6.10 -23.65
N ASN A 128 1.84 6.46 -23.00
CA ASN A 128 2.07 6.36 -21.57
C ASN A 128 2.11 7.72 -20.86
N PHE A 129 1.66 8.77 -21.55
CA PHE A 129 1.39 10.08 -20.98
C PHE A 129 -0.11 10.35 -20.88
N PHE A 130 -0.48 11.08 -19.83
CA PHE A 130 -1.79 11.70 -19.68
C PHE A 130 -1.72 13.15 -20.13
N TYR A 131 -2.83 13.68 -20.62
CA TYR A 131 -3.00 15.10 -20.87
C TYR A 131 -3.58 15.79 -19.64
N LEU A 132 -2.98 16.91 -19.24
CA LEU A 132 -3.38 17.73 -18.11
C LEU A 132 -3.96 19.05 -18.58
N LYS A 133 -5.04 19.46 -17.96
CA LYS A 133 -5.59 20.81 -18.01
C LYS A 133 -6.25 21.10 -16.67
N GLU A 134 -6.68 22.32 -16.42
CA GLU A 134 -7.40 22.64 -15.19
C GLU A 134 -8.59 21.66 -15.00
N GLY A 135 -8.63 21.00 -13.85
CA GLY A 135 -9.63 20.00 -13.55
C GLY A 135 -9.59 18.71 -14.39
N LEU A 136 -8.54 18.47 -15.19
CA LEU A 136 -8.49 17.36 -16.12
C LEU A 136 -7.14 16.64 -16.07
N ARG A 137 -7.18 15.31 -15.93
CA ARG A 137 -6.04 14.39 -16.13
C ARG A 137 -6.51 13.13 -16.83
N GLU A 138 -6.40 13.12 -18.15
CA GLU A 138 -6.99 12.06 -18.98
C GLU A 138 -5.98 11.44 -19.94
N ARG A 139 -6.32 10.23 -20.43
CA ARG A 139 -5.49 9.48 -21.36
C ARG A 139 -5.49 10.11 -22.73
N ILE A 140 -4.33 10.05 -23.37
CA ILE A 140 -4.18 10.35 -24.80
C ILE A 140 -4.28 9.02 -25.55
N GLU A 141 -5.15 8.95 -26.55
CA GLU A 141 -5.28 7.78 -27.43
C GLU A 141 -5.09 8.23 -28.89
N SER A 142 -4.39 7.40 -29.67
CA SER A 142 -4.23 7.63 -31.11
C SER A 142 -5.33 6.89 -31.85
N VAL A 143 -6.14 7.62 -32.60
CA VAL A 143 -7.24 7.08 -33.40
C VAL A 143 -7.10 7.58 -34.84
N LYS A 144 -6.74 6.70 -35.77
CA LYS A 144 -6.37 7.04 -37.16
C LYS A 144 -5.23 8.07 -37.17
N ASP A 145 -5.46 9.25 -37.74
CA ASP A 145 -4.47 10.32 -37.87
C ASP A 145 -4.64 11.44 -36.80
N LYS A 146 -5.37 11.18 -35.72
CA LYS A 146 -5.64 12.14 -34.65
C LYS A 146 -5.33 11.56 -33.27
N PHE A 147 -5.06 12.46 -32.34
CA PHE A 147 -4.92 12.17 -30.92
C PHE A 147 -6.17 12.68 -30.20
N ILE A 148 -6.73 11.82 -29.35
CA ILE A 148 -7.98 12.10 -28.61
C ILE A 148 -7.68 12.02 -27.11
N VAL A 149 -8.05 13.03 -26.37
CA VAL A 149 -8.13 13.00 -24.91
C VAL A 149 -9.46 12.38 -24.53
N ARG A 150 -9.43 11.26 -23.84
CA ARG A 150 -10.49 10.24 -23.86
C ARG A 150 -11.87 10.69 -23.41
N GLU A 151 -11.99 11.35 -22.28
CA GLU A 151 -13.29 11.69 -21.66
C GLU A 151 -13.76 13.08 -22.08
N SER A 152 -12.85 14.03 -22.14
CA SER A 152 -13.14 15.42 -22.59
C SER A 152 -13.38 15.54 -24.09
N GLY A 153 -12.94 14.55 -24.87
CA GLY A 153 -13.08 14.57 -26.32
C GLY A 153 -12.22 15.63 -27.04
N ILE A 154 -11.25 16.26 -26.33
CA ILE A 154 -10.29 17.17 -26.95
C ILE A 154 -9.50 16.39 -28.00
N THR A 155 -9.40 16.92 -29.21
CA THR A 155 -8.71 16.26 -30.32
C THR A 155 -7.59 17.13 -30.85
N PHE A 156 -6.49 16.47 -31.27
CA PHE A 156 -5.35 17.12 -31.89
C PHE A 156 -5.01 16.39 -33.19
N THR A 157 -4.70 17.15 -34.23
CA THR A 157 -3.95 16.62 -35.38
C THR A 157 -2.51 16.32 -34.95
N LYS A 158 -1.72 15.69 -35.81
CA LYS A 158 -0.31 15.42 -35.54
C LYS A 158 0.48 16.73 -35.33
N GLU A 159 0.21 17.75 -36.14
CA GLU A 159 0.87 19.05 -36.05
C GLU A 159 0.47 19.80 -34.77
N GLU A 160 -0.83 19.77 -34.41
CA GLU A 160 -1.32 20.40 -33.17
C GLU A 160 -0.73 19.72 -31.93
N MET A 161 -0.63 18.38 -31.93
CA MET A 161 -0.02 17.65 -30.82
C MET A 161 1.49 17.95 -30.69
N GLU A 162 2.20 18.06 -31.82
CA GLU A 162 3.62 18.46 -31.83
C GLU A 162 3.78 19.88 -31.25
N ASN A 163 2.94 20.80 -31.67
CA ASN A 163 2.92 22.18 -31.14
C ASN A 163 2.59 22.20 -29.66
N GLU A 164 1.67 21.32 -29.20
CA GLU A 164 1.29 21.22 -27.79
C GLU A 164 2.44 20.71 -26.92
N ILE A 165 3.17 19.68 -27.36
CA ILE A 165 4.37 19.18 -26.67
C ILE A 165 5.46 20.28 -26.61
N ASN A 166 5.62 21.04 -27.70
CA ASN A 166 6.65 22.07 -27.78
C ASN A 166 6.36 23.26 -26.85
N ASN A 167 5.14 23.72 -26.81
CA ASN A 167 4.78 24.99 -26.16
C ASN A 167 4.25 24.79 -24.74
N ASN A 168 3.60 23.64 -24.46
CA ASN A 168 2.91 23.33 -23.22
C ASN A 168 3.33 21.96 -22.64
N PRO A 169 4.64 21.65 -22.48
CA PRO A 169 5.10 20.35 -21.98
C PRO A 169 4.58 20.06 -20.58
N GLU A 170 4.23 21.06 -19.79
CA GLU A 170 3.61 20.94 -18.47
C GLU A 170 2.27 20.21 -18.51
N ARG A 171 1.61 20.15 -19.66
CA ARG A 171 0.33 19.45 -19.85
C ARG A 171 0.48 17.95 -20.08
N PHE A 172 1.69 17.42 -20.08
CA PHE A 172 1.94 16.00 -20.24
C PHE A 172 2.42 15.39 -18.92
N SER A 173 1.66 14.42 -18.41
CA SER A 173 1.96 13.74 -17.15
C SER A 173 2.24 12.27 -17.40
N PRO A 174 3.42 11.74 -17.02
CA PRO A 174 3.73 10.35 -17.21
C PRO A 174 2.82 9.44 -16.37
N ASN A 175 2.47 8.26 -16.92
CA ASN A 175 1.86 7.18 -16.15
C ASN A 175 2.93 6.46 -15.32
N VAL A 176 2.56 5.40 -14.61
CA VAL A 176 3.48 4.63 -13.75
C VAL A 176 4.67 4.07 -14.52
N VAL A 177 4.50 3.67 -15.77
CA VAL A 177 5.57 3.11 -16.63
C VAL A 177 6.56 4.21 -17.01
N MET A 178 6.04 5.29 -17.58
CA MET A 178 6.87 6.39 -18.08
C MET A 178 7.49 7.22 -16.93
N ARG A 179 6.86 7.19 -15.74
CA ARG A 179 7.35 7.95 -14.58
C ARG A 179 8.76 7.56 -14.16
N CYS A 180 9.10 6.28 -14.21
CA CYS A 180 10.41 5.80 -13.81
C CYS A 180 11.51 6.36 -14.72
N LEU A 181 11.30 6.28 -16.04
CA LEU A 181 12.22 6.81 -17.03
C LEU A 181 12.30 8.34 -16.99
N TYR A 182 11.14 9.01 -16.90
CA TYR A 182 11.07 10.46 -16.73
C TYR A 182 11.88 10.93 -15.52
N GLN A 183 11.72 10.27 -14.38
CA GLN A 183 12.46 10.61 -13.16
C GLN A 183 13.97 10.48 -13.34
N GLN A 184 14.42 9.42 -13.98
CA GLN A 184 15.86 9.22 -14.23
C GLN A 184 16.43 10.30 -15.14
N MET A 185 15.71 10.66 -16.19
CA MET A 185 16.15 11.70 -17.15
C MET A 185 16.24 13.09 -16.54
N ILE A 186 15.30 13.46 -15.66
CA ILE A 186 15.30 14.81 -15.02
C ILE A 186 16.22 14.88 -13.82
N MET A 187 16.52 13.73 -13.19
CA MET A 187 17.36 13.63 -12.00
C MET A 187 18.05 12.25 -12.03
N PRO A 188 19.24 12.16 -12.63
CA PRO A 188 19.99 10.90 -12.68
C PRO A 188 20.24 10.36 -11.27
N ASN A 189 19.66 9.21 -10.97
CA ASN A 189 19.76 8.57 -9.67
C ASN A 189 20.77 7.43 -9.70
N VAL A 190 21.65 7.36 -8.72
CA VAL A 190 22.51 6.20 -8.50
C VAL A 190 21.72 5.03 -7.92
N ALA A 191 20.77 5.33 -7.03
CA ALA A 191 19.88 4.35 -6.43
C ALA A 191 18.45 4.89 -6.33
N TYR A 192 17.47 4.02 -6.50
CA TYR A 192 16.06 4.28 -6.27
C TYR A 192 15.57 3.48 -5.06
N ILE A 193 15.05 4.18 -4.06
CA ILE A 193 14.48 3.56 -2.86
C ILE A 193 12.98 3.43 -3.04
N GLY A 194 12.48 2.20 -3.15
CA GLY A 194 11.09 1.93 -3.47
C GLY A 194 10.37 1.03 -2.47
N GLY A 195 9.05 1.17 -2.38
CA GLY A 195 8.21 0.20 -1.67
C GLY A 195 8.15 -1.15 -2.42
N PRO A 196 7.65 -2.24 -1.79
CA PRO A 196 7.70 -3.57 -2.38
C PRO A 196 7.09 -3.67 -3.80
N ALA A 197 5.94 -3.05 -4.01
CA ALA A 197 5.31 -3.02 -5.35
C ALA A 197 6.13 -2.21 -6.37
N GLU A 198 6.78 -1.12 -5.90
CA GLU A 198 7.63 -0.28 -6.75
C GLU A 198 8.87 -1.03 -7.20
N VAL A 199 9.53 -1.75 -6.28
CA VAL A 199 10.69 -2.59 -6.60
C VAL A 199 10.35 -3.58 -7.72
N VAL A 200 9.19 -4.24 -7.66
CA VAL A 200 8.77 -5.22 -8.67
C VAL A 200 8.65 -4.58 -10.05
N TYR A 201 7.89 -3.48 -10.19
CA TYR A 201 7.70 -2.90 -11.52
C TYR A 201 8.94 -2.15 -12.04
N TRP A 202 9.74 -1.51 -11.17
CA TRP A 202 11.00 -0.92 -11.60
C TRP A 202 11.91 -1.95 -12.25
N LEU A 203 12.11 -3.11 -11.60
CA LEU A 203 12.93 -4.20 -12.16
C LEU A 203 12.43 -4.69 -13.53
N SER A 204 11.13 -4.66 -13.76
CA SER A 204 10.55 -5.06 -15.05
C SER A 204 10.73 -4.01 -16.17
N PHE A 205 11.12 -2.77 -15.82
CA PHE A 205 11.27 -1.65 -16.76
C PHE A 205 12.69 -1.43 -17.27
N ARG A 206 13.67 -2.20 -16.82
CA ARG A 206 15.08 -2.06 -17.24
C ARG A 206 15.25 -1.93 -18.76
N LYS A 207 14.52 -2.72 -19.54
CA LYS A 207 14.50 -2.68 -21.01
C LYS A 207 14.11 -1.32 -21.61
N PHE A 208 13.34 -0.52 -20.89
CA PHE A 208 12.94 0.82 -21.32
C PHE A 208 14.11 1.80 -21.14
N PHE A 209 14.87 1.67 -20.05
CA PHE A 209 16.08 2.47 -19.82
C PHE A 209 17.13 2.17 -20.89
N GLU A 210 17.39 0.90 -21.18
CA GLU A 210 18.30 0.46 -22.25
C GLU A 210 17.90 1.04 -23.61
N LYS A 211 16.59 1.16 -23.90
CA LYS A 211 16.09 1.74 -25.16
C LYS A 211 16.44 3.21 -25.32
N TYR A 212 16.54 3.95 -24.22
CA TYR A 212 16.85 5.38 -24.23
C TYR A 212 18.29 5.70 -23.84
N ASP A 213 19.14 4.66 -23.74
CA ASP A 213 20.54 4.78 -23.31
C ASP A 213 20.67 5.48 -21.94
N GLU A 214 19.69 5.21 -21.05
CA GLU A 214 19.67 5.74 -19.69
C GLU A 214 20.19 4.70 -18.70
N GLU A 215 21.02 5.15 -17.74
CA GLU A 215 21.52 4.29 -16.68
C GLU A 215 20.38 3.82 -15.75
N PHE A 216 20.31 2.50 -15.54
CA PHE A 216 19.32 1.93 -14.63
C PHE A 216 19.84 1.98 -13.20
N PRO A 217 19.14 2.65 -12.25
CA PRO A 217 19.62 2.80 -10.89
C PRO A 217 19.61 1.47 -10.11
N VAL A 218 20.40 1.40 -9.06
CA VAL A 218 20.30 0.32 -8.08
C VAL A 218 18.94 0.41 -7.38
N ILE A 219 18.17 -0.66 -7.39
CA ILE A 219 16.86 -0.69 -6.75
C ILE A 219 17.02 -1.18 -5.31
N VAL A 220 16.67 -0.32 -4.36
CA VAL A 220 16.77 -0.59 -2.92
C VAL A 220 15.35 -0.61 -2.34
N PRO A 221 14.93 -1.71 -1.68
CA PRO A 221 13.69 -1.69 -0.91
C PRO A 221 13.80 -0.68 0.24
N ARG A 222 12.75 0.14 0.43
CA ARG A 222 12.70 1.03 1.58
C ARG A 222 12.50 0.24 2.87
N ASP A 223 12.96 0.78 3.98
CA ASP A 223 12.68 0.24 5.30
C ASP A 223 11.17 0.13 5.56
N SER A 224 10.81 -0.90 6.32
CA SER A 224 9.45 -1.12 6.80
C SER A 224 9.45 -1.19 8.31
N VAL A 225 8.54 -0.45 8.94
CA VAL A 225 8.48 -0.28 10.39
C VAL A 225 7.09 -0.58 10.91
N LEU A 226 7.03 -1.28 12.03
CA LEU A 226 5.85 -1.42 12.86
C LEU A 226 6.13 -0.78 14.24
N ILE A 227 5.32 0.15 14.66
CA ILE A 227 5.40 0.78 15.98
C ILE A 227 4.33 0.17 16.87
N ILE A 228 4.75 -0.38 18.01
CA ILE A 228 3.86 -1.04 18.97
C ILE A 228 3.81 -0.22 20.26
N SER A 229 2.60 0.17 20.68
CA SER A 229 2.41 0.92 21.92
C SER A 229 2.80 0.12 23.15
N HIS A 230 3.16 0.80 24.22
CA HIS A 230 3.45 0.18 25.51
C HIS A 230 2.27 -0.69 26.05
N LYS A 231 1.01 -0.30 25.75
CA LYS A 231 -0.19 -1.09 26.09
C LYS A 231 -0.16 -2.45 25.36
N SER A 232 0.14 -2.43 24.08
CA SER A 232 0.20 -3.62 23.24
C SER A 232 1.43 -4.48 23.56
N THR A 233 2.56 -3.88 23.89
CA THR A 233 3.74 -4.61 24.39
C THR A 233 3.40 -5.41 25.66
N LYS A 234 2.71 -4.80 26.63
CA LYS A 234 2.22 -5.52 27.83
C LYS A 234 1.25 -6.65 27.51
N THR A 235 0.47 -6.53 26.45
CA THR A 235 -0.43 -7.60 25.99
C THR A 235 0.37 -8.76 25.43
N ILE A 236 1.38 -8.48 24.60
CA ILE A 236 2.32 -9.47 24.03
C ILE A 236 2.97 -10.26 25.18
N ASP A 237 3.59 -9.56 26.12
CA ASP A 237 4.33 -10.17 27.25
C ASP A 237 3.38 -10.99 28.15
N LYS A 238 2.21 -10.45 28.46
CA LYS A 238 1.23 -11.09 29.35
C LYS A 238 0.70 -12.43 28.80
N TYR A 239 0.52 -12.52 27.50
CA TYR A 239 -0.05 -13.70 26.88
C TYR A 239 1.00 -14.58 26.17
N GLY A 240 2.29 -14.35 26.39
CA GLY A 240 3.39 -15.15 25.88
C GLY A 240 3.43 -15.20 24.34
N LEU A 241 3.10 -14.07 23.71
CA LEU A 241 3.13 -13.97 22.26
C LEU A 241 4.54 -13.61 21.77
N ASP A 242 4.95 -14.23 20.68
CA ASP A 242 6.12 -13.81 19.94
C ASP A 242 5.75 -12.72 18.94
N LEU A 243 6.70 -11.83 18.59
CA LEU A 243 6.46 -10.80 17.59
C LEU A 243 6.02 -11.36 16.24
N GLN A 244 6.49 -12.57 15.89
CA GLN A 244 6.07 -13.26 14.66
C GLN A 244 4.61 -13.69 14.67
N ASP A 245 4.03 -13.93 15.85
CA ASP A 245 2.62 -14.30 15.96
C ASP A 245 1.70 -13.20 15.44
N ILE A 246 2.11 -11.93 15.57
CA ILE A 246 1.37 -10.77 15.09
C ILE A 246 1.06 -10.89 13.60
N PHE A 247 1.99 -11.45 12.82
CA PHE A 247 1.84 -11.66 11.37
C PHE A 247 1.05 -12.92 11.00
N SER A 248 0.71 -13.78 11.98
CA SER A 248 -0.06 -15.01 11.73
C SER A 248 -1.56 -14.76 11.53
N GLY A 249 -2.01 -13.54 11.80
CA GLY A 249 -3.41 -13.10 11.68
C GLY A 249 -4.21 -13.26 12.98
N LYS A 250 -5.21 -12.39 13.14
CA LYS A 250 -6.02 -12.22 14.36
C LYS A 250 -6.49 -13.54 14.99
N ASN A 251 -7.06 -14.44 14.20
CA ASN A 251 -7.59 -15.71 14.70
C ASN A 251 -6.51 -16.62 15.31
N ASN A 252 -5.30 -16.60 14.73
CA ASN A 252 -4.20 -17.41 15.25
C ASN A 252 -3.63 -16.82 16.54
N ILE A 253 -3.51 -15.50 16.61
CA ILE A 253 -3.10 -14.80 17.84
C ILE A 253 -4.09 -15.10 18.98
N GLU A 254 -5.40 -15.00 18.72
CA GLU A 254 -6.44 -15.32 19.70
C GLU A 254 -6.34 -16.77 20.18
N LYS A 255 -6.16 -17.73 19.27
CA LYS A 255 -6.00 -19.17 19.61
C LYS A 255 -4.73 -19.40 20.44
N LYS A 256 -3.60 -18.82 20.07
CA LYS A 256 -2.36 -18.92 20.82
C LYS A 256 -2.50 -18.33 22.22
N SER A 257 -3.07 -17.12 22.33
CA SER A 257 -3.31 -16.45 23.60
C SER A 257 -4.26 -17.23 24.53
N LEU A 258 -5.18 -18.01 23.97
CA LEU A 258 -6.06 -18.91 24.71
C LEU A 258 -5.40 -20.26 25.05
N GLY A 259 -4.19 -20.53 24.59
CA GLY A 259 -3.49 -21.81 24.70
C GLY A 259 -4.09 -22.93 23.82
N VAL A 260 -4.91 -22.59 22.84
CA VAL A 260 -5.61 -23.58 21.99
C VAL A 260 -4.66 -24.26 20.99
N LEU A 261 -3.53 -23.62 20.63
CA LEU A 261 -2.57 -24.17 19.66
C LEU A 261 -1.56 -25.13 20.27
N GLU A 262 -1.21 -24.96 21.55
CA GLU A 262 -0.11 -25.68 22.21
C GLU A 262 -0.60 -26.74 23.19
N ASP A 263 -1.83 -26.59 23.70
CA ASP A 263 -2.40 -27.46 24.73
C ASP A 263 -3.42 -28.42 24.10
N GLY A 264 -3.08 -29.72 24.08
CA GLY A 264 -3.94 -30.76 23.57
C GLY A 264 -5.33 -30.81 24.19
N ASP A 265 -5.46 -30.34 25.46
CA ASP A 265 -6.74 -30.28 26.15
C ASP A 265 -7.66 -29.14 25.66
N LYS A 266 -7.13 -28.18 24.88
CA LYS A 266 -7.88 -27.02 24.39
C LYS A 266 -8.16 -27.06 22.88
N ASN A 267 -7.81 -28.13 22.19
CA ASN A 267 -8.19 -28.42 20.81
C ASN A 267 -8.50 -29.91 20.64
N PHE A 268 -9.05 -30.29 19.50
CA PHE A 268 -9.46 -31.68 19.24
C PHE A 268 -8.58 -32.35 18.19
N SER A 269 -7.38 -31.85 17.97
CA SER A 269 -6.48 -32.32 16.91
C SER A 269 -6.04 -33.77 17.17
N SER A 270 -5.73 -34.11 18.43
CA SER A 270 -5.35 -35.48 18.83
C SER A 270 -6.51 -36.48 18.70
N GLU A 271 -7.71 -36.07 19.14
CA GLU A 271 -8.92 -36.90 19.07
C GLU A 271 -9.33 -37.13 17.61
N ILE A 272 -9.29 -36.10 16.79
CA ILE A 272 -9.59 -36.19 15.35
C ILE A 272 -8.60 -37.16 14.67
N LYS A 273 -7.31 -37.05 15.00
CA LYS A 273 -6.27 -37.93 14.47
C LYS A 273 -6.50 -39.36 14.89
N ASN A 274 -6.75 -39.61 16.18
CA ASN A 274 -7.03 -40.95 16.70
C ASN A 274 -8.26 -41.58 16.03
N ILE A 275 -9.33 -40.81 15.87
CA ILE A 275 -10.53 -41.29 15.19
C ILE A 275 -10.22 -41.63 13.73
N ARG A 276 -9.43 -40.81 13.04
CA ARG A 276 -9.00 -41.04 11.67
C ARG A 276 -8.24 -42.38 11.56
N GLU A 277 -7.27 -42.62 12.45
CA GLU A 277 -6.50 -43.87 12.49
C GLU A 277 -7.40 -45.07 12.68
N GLN A 278 -8.46 -45.00 13.53
CA GLN A 278 -9.43 -46.08 13.68
C GLN A 278 -10.20 -46.34 12.37
N PHE A 279 -10.62 -45.34 11.63
CA PHE A 279 -11.24 -45.51 10.33
C PHE A 279 -10.30 -46.14 9.31
N ASP A 280 -9.02 -45.77 9.31
CA ASP A 280 -8.01 -46.35 8.41
C ASP A 280 -7.77 -47.86 8.73
N LEU A 281 -7.77 -48.23 10.00
CA LEU A 281 -7.72 -49.61 10.45
C LEU A 281 -8.96 -50.43 9.99
N ILE A 282 -10.16 -49.85 10.12
CA ILE A 282 -11.39 -50.48 9.65
C ILE A 282 -11.36 -50.64 8.13
N ALA A 283 -10.94 -49.61 7.39
CA ALA A 283 -10.82 -49.64 5.93
C ALA A 283 -9.84 -50.74 5.46
N SER A 284 -8.73 -50.92 6.17
CA SER A 284 -7.76 -51.97 5.88
C SER A 284 -8.33 -53.39 6.10
N LYS A 285 -9.12 -53.61 7.17
CA LYS A 285 -9.81 -54.87 7.41
C LYS A 285 -10.83 -55.20 6.31
N TYR A 286 -11.63 -54.22 5.87
CA TYR A 286 -12.57 -54.39 4.75
C TYR A 286 -11.87 -54.69 3.43
N LYS A 287 -10.69 -54.09 3.18
CA LYS A 287 -9.93 -54.35 1.95
C LYS A 287 -9.56 -55.83 1.75
N SER A 288 -9.43 -56.59 2.84
CA SER A 288 -9.16 -58.02 2.79
C SER A 288 -10.40 -58.88 2.46
N VAL A 289 -11.62 -58.35 2.66
CA VAL A 289 -12.89 -59.05 2.43
C VAL A 289 -13.58 -58.52 1.18
N ASP A 290 -13.71 -57.21 1.06
CA ASP A 290 -14.34 -56.54 -0.08
C ASP A 290 -13.66 -55.19 -0.35
N LYS A 291 -12.94 -55.11 -1.47
CA LYS A 291 -12.19 -53.90 -1.87
C LYS A 291 -13.10 -52.68 -2.16
N THR A 292 -14.35 -52.88 -2.47
CA THR A 292 -15.31 -51.82 -2.82
C THR A 292 -15.79 -51.07 -1.58
N MET A 293 -15.73 -51.64 -0.41
CA MET A 293 -16.19 -51.03 0.85
C MET A 293 -15.17 -50.06 1.47
N SER A 294 -13.88 -50.26 1.20
CA SER A 294 -12.84 -49.37 1.74
C SER A 294 -13.05 -47.90 1.42
N PRO A 295 -13.38 -47.47 0.17
CA PRO A 295 -13.71 -46.08 -0.12
C PRO A 295 -14.92 -45.54 0.65
N HIS A 296 -15.92 -46.39 0.93
CA HIS A 296 -17.09 -46.00 1.72
C HIS A 296 -16.73 -45.69 3.17
N VAL A 297 -15.89 -46.50 3.79
CA VAL A 297 -15.37 -46.28 5.15
C VAL A 297 -14.58 -44.95 5.23
N LEU A 298 -13.70 -44.70 4.26
CA LEU A 298 -12.92 -43.48 4.18
C LEU A 298 -13.80 -42.22 3.95
N ALA A 299 -14.88 -42.38 3.19
CA ALA A 299 -15.85 -41.26 3.00
C ALA A 299 -16.58 -40.94 4.33
N ASN A 300 -16.91 -41.94 5.14
CA ASN A 300 -17.47 -41.73 6.47
C ASN A 300 -16.44 -41.10 7.44
N ALA A 301 -15.17 -41.49 7.36
CA ALA A 301 -14.09 -40.82 8.10
C ALA A 301 -14.09 -39.31 7.85
N LYS A 302 -14.09 -38.88 6.57
CA LYS A 302 -14.14 -37.45 6.22
C LYS A 302 -15.39 -36.71 6.74
N LYS A 303 -16.55 -37.38 6.74
CA LYS A 303 -17.78 -36.80 7.32
C LYS A 303 -17.63 -36.64 8.83
N THR A 304 -17.07 -37.61 9.54
CA THR A 304 -16.82 -37.56 10.98
C THR A 304 -15.83 -36.47 11.34
N GLU A 305 -14.71 -36.37 10.61
CA GLU A 305 -13.73 -35.28 10.77
C GLU A 305 -14.39 -33.91 10.62
N LYS A 306 -15.22 -33.70 9.59
CA LYS A 306 -15.95 -32.47 9.36
C LYS A 306 -16.90 -32.13 10.52
N MET A 307 -17.60 -33.13 11.06
CA MET A 307 -18.48 -32.95 12.22
C MET A 307 -17.68 -32.57 13.47
N LEU A 308 -16.57 -33.26 13.75
CA LEU A 308 -15.71 -32.95 14.90
C LEU A 308 -15.09 -31.55 14.78
N THR A 309 -14.66 -31.13 13.59
CA THR A 309 -14.19 -29.77 13.35
C THR A 309 -15.27 -28.72 13.62
N GLN A 310 -16.54 -29.04 13.39
CA GLN A 310 -17.63 -28.10 13.77
C GLN A 310 -17.83 -28.04 15.29
N VAL A 311 -17.67 -29.15 15.99
CA VAL A 311 -17.71 -29.19 17.46
C VAL A 311 -16.56 -28.40 18.05
N GLU A 312 -15.34 -28.59 17.54
CA GLU A 312 -14.15 -27.81 17.91
C GLU A 312 -14.35 -26.31 17.72
N LYS A 313 -14.90 -25.88 16.58
CA LYS A 313 -15.23 -24.46 16.34
C LYS A 313 -16.17 -23.87 17.41
N ARG A 314 -17.16 -24.66 17.84
CA ARG A 314 -18.08 -24.24 18.92
C ARG A 314 -17.36 -24.17 20.28
N PHE A 315 -16.50 -25.14 20.57
CA PHE A 315 -15.68 -25.14 21.77
C PHE A 315 -14.75 -23.91 21.82
N ILE A 316 -14.03 -23.62 20.75
CA ILE A 316 -13.16 -22.43 20.65
C ILE A 316 -14.01 -21.15 20.82
N LYS A 317 -15.20 -21.09 20.23
CA LYS A 317 -16.11 -19.95 20.41
C LYS A 317 -16.48 -19.77 21.89
N SER A 318 -16.84 -20.83 22.57
CA SER A 318 -17.15 -20.78 24.02
C SER A 318 -15.96 -20.33 24.85
N GLN A 319 -14.72 -20.76 24.50
CA GLN A 319 -13.49 -20.28 25.16
C GLN A 319 -13.29 -18.78 24.95
N LYS A 320 -13.54 -18.26 23.74
CA LYS A 320 -13.46 -16.84 23.44
C LYS A 320 -14.49 -16.04 24.26
N ASP A 321 -15.72 -16.52 24.35
CA ASP A 321 -16.79 -15.87 25.10
C ASP A 321 -16.49 -15.80 26.61
N GLN A 322 -15.88 -16.84 27.17
CA GLN A 322 -15.42 -16.87 28.56
C GLN A 322 -14.20 -15.97 28.82
N ASN A 323 -13.38 -15.73 27.83
CA ASN A 323 -12.15 -14.94 27.91
C ASN A 323 -12.25 -13.61 27.15
N LYS A 324 -13.42 -12.95 27.19
CA LYS A 324 -13.69 -11.75 26.39
C LYS A 324 -12.64 -10.65 26.54
N ILE A 325 -12.17 -10.38 27.77
CA ILE A 325 -11.14 -9.37 28.03
C ILE A 325 -9.82 -9.67 27.29
N LEU A 326 -9.43 -10.95 27.22
CA LEU A 326 -8.25 -11.37 26.46
C LEU A 326 -8.48 -11.15 24.97
N VAL A 327 -9.63 -11.60 24.46
CA VAL A 327 -9.99 -11.48 23.04
C VAL A 327 -10.02 -10.01 22.61
N ASP A 328 -10.60 -9.13 23.42
CA ASP A 328 -10.65 -7.68 23.15
C ASP A 328 -9.23 -7.07 23.13
N ARG A 329 -8.35 -7.44 24.08
CA ARG A 329 -6.97 -6.95 24.10
C ARG A 329 -6.14 -7.42 22.91
N VAL A 330 -6.32 -8.68 22.49
CA VAL A 330 -5.67 -9.22 21.30
C VAL A 330 -6.22 -8.57 20.03
N ALA A 331 -7.51 -8.27 20.02
CA ALA A 331 -8.12 -7.52 18.93
C ALA A 331 -7.53 -6.10 18.83
N ASP A 332 -7.41 -5.38 19.96
CA ASP A 332 -6.77 -4.05 20.01
C ASP A 332 -5.33 -4.12 19.48
N LEU A 333 -4.52 -5.08 19.95
CA LEU A 333 -3.17 -5.30 19.47
C LEU A 333 -3.13 -5.54 17.94
N PHE A 334 -4.01 -6.41 17.43
CA PHE A 334 -4.06 -6.69 16.00
C PHE A 334 -4.47 -5.47 15.19
N TYR A 335 -5.46 -4.71 15.64
CA TYR A 335 -5.89 -3.49 14.94
C TYR A 335 -4.85 -2.37 14.99
N GLU A 336 -4.05 -2.27 16.04
CA GLU A 336 -2.91 -1.34 16.10
C GLU A 336 -1.84 -1.71 15.05
N CYS A 337 -1.54 -3.00 14.89
CA CYS A 337 -0.53 -3.47 13.93
C CYS A 337 -1.06 -3.52 12.48
N PHE A 338 -2.34 -3.81 12.32
CA PHE A 338 -3.02 -3.97 11.03
C PHE A 338 -4.38 -3.25 11.03
N PRO A 339 -4.40 -1.91 11.06
CA PRO A 339 -5.64 -1.16 10.96
C PRO A 339 -6.39 -1.57 9.68
N GLU A 340 -7.66 -1.96 9.83
CA GLU A 340 -8.50 -2.51 8.75
C GLU A 340 -7.91 -3.72 7.99
N GLY A 341 -6.97 -4.43 8.60
CA GLY A 341 -6.29 -5.56 7.98
C GLY A 341 -5.15 -5.16 7.03
N ILE A 342 -4.79 -3.88 6.98
CA ILE A 342 -3.70 -3.32 6.19
C ILE A 342 -2.50 -3.07 7.11
N PRO A 343 -1.24 -3.32 6.69
CA PRO A 343 -0.07 -2.98 7.50
C PRO A 343 -0.09 -1.52 7.98
N GLN A 344 0.23 -1.28 9.24
CA GLN A 344 0.20 0.04 9.89
C GLN A 344 0.87 1.13 9.04
N GLU A 345 2.06 0.87 8.49
CA GLU A 345 2.81 1.82 7.63
C GLU A 345 2.08 2.24 6.34
N ARG A 346 1.03 1.51 5.96
CA ARG A 346 0.21 1.80 4.76
C ARG A 346 -1.07 2.56 5.07
N LYS A 347 -1.46 2.59 6.34
CA LYS A 347 -2.74 3.13 6.78
C LYS A 347 -2.57 4.31 7.72
N ASP A 348 -1.73 4.17 8.74
CA ASP A 348 -1.54 5.19 9.76
C ASP A 348 -0.64 6.31 9.27
N ASN A 349 -0.86 7.49 9.85
CA ASN A 349 -0.04 8.67 9.61
C ASN A 349 1.01 8.79 10.72
N ILE A 350 2.18 9.32 10.37
CA ILE A 350 3.27 9.65 11.29
C ILE A 350 2.81 10.50 12.48
N MET A 351 1.78 11.33 12.29
CA MET A 351 1.20 12.19 13.33
C MET A 351 0.74 11.43 14.57
N SER A 352 0.34 10.16 14.42
CA SER A 352 -0.08 9.31 15.55
C SER A 352 1.06 8.96 16.49
N PHE A 353 2.31 9.11 16.04
CA PHE A 353 3.54 8.73 16.76
C PHE A 353 4.51 9.88 16.94
N TYR A 354 4.24 11.04 16.32
CA TYR A 354 5.18 12.14 16.23
C TYR A 354 5.45 12.78 17.59
N THR A 355 6.74 12.86 17.90
CA THR A 355 7.31 13.65 19.00
C THR A 355 8.41 14.54 18.43
N SER A 356 8.92 15.48 19.20
CA SER A 356 10.02 16.36 18.76
C SER A 356 11.30 15.60 18.38
N THR A 357 11.51 14.41 18.93
CA THR A 357 12.69 13.55 18.65
C THR A 357 12.40 12.41 17.69
N PHE A 358 11.13 12.24 17.26
CA PHE A 358 10.68 11.06 16.49
C PHE A 358 11.52 10.78 15.25
N ILE A 359 11.84 11.81 14.46
CA ILE A 359 12.65 11.65 13.24
C ILE A 359 14.07 11.21 13.56
N GLU A 360 14.69 11.83 14.58
CA GLU A 360 16.04 11.49 15.03
C GLU A 360 16.08 10.04 15.56
N ASP A 361 15.11 9.66 16.37
CA ASP A 361 14.98 8.31 16.92
C ASP A 361 14.83 7.27 15.80
N LEU A 362 14.00 7.54 14.78
CA LEU A 362 13.87 6.66 13.62
C LEU A 362 15.19 6.53 12.86
N LEU A 363 15.87 7.64 12.57
CA LEU A 363 17.12 7.62 11.81
C LEU A 363 18.24 6.88 12.55
N ASN A 364 18.23 6.88 13.88
CA ASN A 364 19.16 6.10 14.68
C ASN A 364 18.87 4.60 14.68
N ILE A 365 17.63 4.19 14.41
CA ILE A 365 17.21 2.78 14.39
C ILE A 365 17.29 2.19 12.98
N LEU A 366 16.98 3.00 11.95
CA LEU A 366 16.93 2.55 10.57
C LEU A 366 18.32 2.52 9.93
N ASP A 367 18.59 1.45 9.21
CA ASP A 367 19.78 1.31 8.36
C ASP A 367 19.30 0.92 6.95
N PRO A 368 19.37 1.82 5.96
CA PRO A 368 18.88 1.56 4.61
C PRO A 368 19.62 0.43 3.87
N MET A 369 20.77 -0.02 4.41
CA MET A 369 21.51 -1.16 3.86
C MET A 369 21.14 -2.48 4.55
N GLU A 370 20.39 -2.43 5.65
CA GLU A 370 19.92 -3.61 6.37
C GLU A 370 18.47 -3.93 5.95
N LEU A 371 18.29 -4.83 4.99
CA LEU A 371 16.97 -5.22 4.46
C LEU A 371 16.15 -6.02 5.48
N LYS A 372 15.80 -5.40 6.60
CA LYS A 372 15.03 -6.01 7.68
C LYS A 372 13.78 -5.20 8.00
N PHE A 373 12.71 -5.92 8.32
CA PHE A 373 11.52 -5.33 8.93
C PHE A 373 11.83 -4.96 10.39
N LYS A 374 11.60 -3.71 10.79
CA LYS A 374 11.88 -3.21 12.14
C LYS A 374 10.59 -3.16 12.96
N ILE A 375 10.66 -3.60 14.21
CA ILE A 375 9.58 -3.47 15.19
C ILE A 375 10.08 -2.61 16.34
N ILE A 376 9.43 -1.48 16.55
CA ILE A 376 9.71 -0.49 17.60
C ILE A 376 8.67 -0.64 18.71
N LYS A 377 9.13 -0.74 19.97
CA LYS A 377 8.28 -0.89 21.13
C LYS A 377 8.39 0.32 22.06
#